data_d132acfe43f1a72be5f1dec22bdebf82
#
_entry.id   d132acfe43f1a72be5f1dec22bdebf82
#
_cell.length_a   1.000
_cell.length_b   1.000
_cell.length_c   1.000
_cell.angle_alpha   90.00
_cell.angle_beta   90.00
_cell.angle_gamma   90.00
#
_symmetry.space_group_name_H-M   'P 1'
#
loop_
_entity.id
_entity.type
_entity.pdbx_description
1 polymer ?
#
loop_
_entity_poly.entity_id
_entity_poly.type
_entity_poly.pdbx_seq_one_letter_code
_entity_poly.pdbx_strand_id
1 'polypeptide(L)'
;MYTYAGYPAVLCVLGLFRRRAVRLDESYCPRVILIISVHNEERIIRDKIENSLALDYPKDRFRIVVASDGSVDATNDIVREYESRGVILKAFQRREGKSATLNRAVLGLDADVLVFSDANAFYREDAIRKLVRNMPDEEIGCVVGKLVYVSNHSYVGRGESLYWRYESLLNGLESRLKSVLVGTGTIFAVRRALFSPLIKDVANDFQLPAEVASRGYGVVYESGAVAYERSTFFFREEFSRKRRIIVRGLTGFKALRTNFGGGFRMFQFISRKLIRWWVGPLLPVLYAVNLMLLSNPLCLTFFVLQNVFYALAIAGAIMRRGGVQSKMLLVPFYFVMVNAASFAAIVTYVMGRRLASWEKAETTRDAHEHAGFAPQLRVIEGKKDLSYTGKHKGMENLEHIT
;
A
#
# COMPACT_ATOMS: atom_id res chain seq x y z
N MET A 1 -10.23 -13.43 -15.24
CA MET A 1 -10.63 -14.42 -14.22
C MET A 1 -9.44 -14.99 -13.45
N TYR A 2 -8.39 -15.50 -14.12
CA TYR A 2 -7.24 -16.15 -13.45
C TYR A 2 -6.63 -15.31 -12.31
N THR A 3 -6.23 -14.06 -12.55
CA THR A 3 -5.57 -13.19 -11.55
C THR A 3 -6.42 -12.86 -10.33
N TYR A 4 -7.76 -12.89 -10.47
CA TYR A 4 -8.68 -12.50 -9.40
C TYR A 4 -9.27 -13.70 -8.64
N ALA A 5 -9.38 -14.86 -9.27
CA ALA A 5 -9.94 -16.07 -8.66
C ALA A 5 -8.95 -17.25 -8.70
N GLY A 6 -8.33 -17.51 -9.85
CA GLY A 6 -7.43 -18.66 -10.03
C GLY A 6 -6.18 -18.56 -9.15
N TYR A 7 -5.50 -17.42 -9.14
CA TYR A 7 -4.31 -17.23 -8.31
C TYR A 7 -4.59 -17.37 -6.80
N PRO A 8 -5.62 -16.73 -6.21
CA PRO A 8 -6.01 -17.01 -4.82
C PRO A 8 -6.32 -18.48 -4.56
N ALA A 9 -7.02 -19.15 -5.48
CA ALA A 9 -7.33 -20.59 -5.35
C ALA A 9 -6.04 -21.44 -5.30
N VAL A 10 -5.08 -21.16 -6.18
CA VAL A 10 -3.76 -21.83 -6.15
C VAL A 10 -3.05 -21.60 -4.82
N LEU A 11 -3.06 -20.35 -4.29
CA LEU A 11 -2.47 -20.08 -2.98
C LEU A 11 -3.18 -20.81 -1.83
N CYS A 12 -4.51 -20.92 -1.89
CA CYS A 12 -5.28 -21.68 -0.90
C CYS A 12 -4.85 -23.15 -0.91
N VAL A 13 -4.78 -23.78 -2.10
CA VAL A 13 -4.35 -25.17 -2.26
C VAL A 13 -2.92 -25.36 -1.75
N LEU A 14 -1.98 -24.51 -2.18
CA LEU A 14 -0.59 -24.59 -1.70
C LEU A 14 -0.49 -24.39 -0.20
N GLY A 15 -1.30 -23.51 0.38
CA GLY A 15 -1.36 -23.27 1.82
C GLY A 15 -1.88 -24.43 2.64
N LEU A 16 -2.64 -25.37 2.05
CA LEU A 16 -3.06 -26.61 2.72
C LEU A 16 -1.88 -27.57 2.88
N PHE A 17 -0.99 -27.64 1.88
CA PHE A 17 0.12 -28.61 1.87
C PHE A 17 1.43 -28.05 2.42
N ARG A 18 1.62 -26.72 2.41
CA ARG A 18 2.91 -26.08 2.76
C ARG A 18 2.75 -24.94 3.78
N ARG A 19 1.74 -25.02 4.65
CA ARG A 19 1.58 -24.03 5.70
C ARG A 19 2.78 -24.03 6.64
N ARG A 20 3.47 -22.90 6.71
CA ARG A 20 4.59 -22.69 7.62
C ARG A 20 4.13 -21.77 8.76
N ALA A 21 4.05 -22.33 9.96
CA ALA A 21 3.75 -21.54 11.14
C ALA A 21 4.89 -20.54 11.39
N VAL A 22 4.54 -19.34 11.80
CA VAL A 22 5.49 -18.32 12.26
C VAL A 22 5.53 -18.37 13.77
N ARG A 23 6.73 -18.40 14.34
CA ARG A 23 6.91 -18.30 15.79
C ARG A 23 6.63 -16.85 16.21
N LEU A 24 5.54 -16.67 16.95
CA LEU A 24 5.14 -15.37 17.47
C LEU A 24 5.57 -15.25 18.95
N ASP A 25 6.07 -14.08 19.32
CA ASP A 25 6.36 -13.74 20.71
C ASP A 25 5.98 -12.27 20.98
N GLU A 26 4.94 -12.06 21.77
CA GLU A 26 4.45 -10.72 22.15
C GLU A 26 5.41 -9.99 23.08
N SER A 27 6.31 -10.71 23.77
CA SER A 27 7.30 -10.14 24.68
C SER A 27 8.57 -9.67 23.97
N TYR A 28 8.78 -10.10 22.70
CA TYR A 28 9.97 -9.74 21.95
C TYR A 28 10.04 -8.24 21.66
N CYS A 29 11.10 -7.63 22.15
CA CYS A 29 11.25 -6.18 22.13
C CYS A 29 12.65 -5.75 21.65
N PRO A 30 12.95 -5.86 20.35
CA PRO A 30 14.22 -5.45 19.77
C PRO A 30 14.38 -3.93 19.73
N ARG A 31 15.59 -3.44 19.41
CA ARG A 31 15.81 -2.01 19.12
C ARG A 31 15.22 -1.69 17.74
N VAL A 32 14.23 -0.80 17.71
CA VAL A 32 13.49 -0.41 16.50
C VAL A 32 13.79 1.03 16.16
N ILE A 33 14.03 1.29 14.89
CA ILE A 33 14.04 2.65 14.33
C ILE A 33 12.91 2.78 13.32
N LEU A 34 11.99 3.70 13.58
CA LEU A 34 10.96 4.14 12.63
C LEU A 34 11.53 5.24 11.75
N ILE A 35 11.63 4.98 10.45
CA ILE A 35 12.14 5.93 9.46
C ILE A 35 10.96 6.49 8.68
N ILE A 36 10.71 7.79 8.83
CA ILE A 36 9.67 8.53 8.15
C ILE A 36 10.31 9.33 7.01
N SER A 37 9.99 9.01 5.77
CA SER A 37 10.49 9.74 4.62
C SER A 37 9.59 10.92 4.27
N VAL A 38 10.16 12.13 4.14
CA VAL A 38 9.41 13.37 3.92
C VAL A 38 10.01 14.21 2.80
N HIS A 39 9.14 14.99 2.11
CA HIS A 39 9.52 16.07 1.20
C HIS A 39 8.37 17.07 1.14
N ASN A 40 8.56 18.27 1.71
CA ASN A 40 7.55 19.33 1.81
C ASN A 40 6.24 18.84 2.43
N GLU A 41 6.27 18.34 3.65
CA GLU A 41 5.13 17.76 4.37
C GLU A 41 4.72 18.60 5.61
N GLU A 42 4.94 19.94 5.57
CA GLU A 42 4.66 20.86 6.68
C GLU A 42 3.25 20.73 7.25
N ARG A 43 2.26 20.38 6.39
CA ARG A 43 0.86 20.29 6.79
C ARG A 43 0.54 19.08 7.68
N ILE A 44 1.33 18.02 7.60
CA ILE A 44 0.99 16.74 8.26
C ILE A 44 2.10 16.19 9.14
N ILE A 45 3.34 16.69 9.01
CA ILE A 45 4.49 16.10 9.70
C ILE A 45 4.37 16.20 11.23
N ARG A 46 3.77 17.28 11.74
CA ARG A 46 3.50 17.44 13.17
C ARG A 46 2.63 16.30 13.70
N ASP A 47 1.48 16.06 13.08
CA ASP A 47 0.54 15.03 13.48
C ASP A 47 1.16 13.62 13.34
N LYS A 48 1.98 13.41 12.30
CA LYS A 48 2.71 12.16 12.12
C LYS A 48 3.71 11.89 13.24
N ILE A 49 4.46 12.90 13.66
CA ILE A 49 5.42 12.78 14.77
C ILE A 49 4.68 12.51 16.08
N GLU A 50 3.61 13.24 16.37
CA GLU A 50 2.81 13.02 17.59
C GLU A 50 2.21 11.58 17.61
N ASN A 51 1.66 11.11 16.49
CA ASN A 51 1.20 9.73 16.37
C ASN A 51 2.34 8.73 16.62
N SER A 52 3.54 9.01 16.11
CA SER A 52 4.69 8.13 16.26
C SER A 52 5.25 8.10 17.69
N LEU A 53 5.20 9.24 18.40
CA LEU A 53 5.60 9.35 19.81
C LEU A 53 4.61 8.67 20.78
N ALA A 54 3.33 8.57 20.36
CA ALA A 54 2.26 7.92 21.13
C ALA A 54 2.25 6.39 20.97
N LEU A 55 3.12 5.80 20.13
CA LEU A 55 3.15 4.35 19.93
C LEU A 55 3.57 3.62 21.23
N ASP A 56 2.88 2.51 21.50
CA ASP A 56 3.15 1.61 22.61
C ASP A 56 4.41 0.77 22.36
N TYR A 57 5.56 1.37 22.65
CA TYR A 57 6.86 0.71 22.58
C TYR A 57 7.83 1.33 23.59
N PRO A 58 8.74 0.53 24.24
CA PRO A 58 9.72 1.05 25.20
C PRO A 58 10.59 2.15 24.60
N LYS A 59 10.65 3.30 25.24
CA LYS A 59 11.30 4.51 24.72
C LYS A 59 12.82 4.36 24.59
N ASP A 60 13.43 3.54 25.42
CA ASP A 60 14.86 3.18 25.37
C ASP A 60 15.20 2.29 24.15
N ARG A 61 14.21 1.61 23.57
CA ARG A 61 14.36 0.70 22.42
C ARG A 61 13.70 1.19 21.14
N PHE A 62 13.13 2.39 21.16
CA PHE A 62 12.42 2.98 20.01
C PHE A 62 12.93 4.37 19.69
N ARG A 63 13.31 4.58 18.43
CA ARG A 63 13.72 5.90 17.94
C ARG A 63 12.98 6.25 16.66
N ILE A 64 12.74 7.54 16.47
CA ILE A 64 12.08 8.09 15.29
C ILE A 64 13.13 8.89 14.51
N VAL A 65 13.28 8.55 13.23
CA VAL A 65 14.17 9.27 12.30
C VAL A 65 13.29 9.84 11.18
N VAL A 66 13.30 11.15 11.02
CA VAL A 66 12.67 11.83 9.90
C VAL A 66 13.74 12.11 8.84
N ALA A 67 13.59 11.48 7.67
CA ALA A 67 14.50 11.61 6.55
C ALA A 67 13.90 12.57 5.51
N SER A 68 14.43 13.79 5.45
CA SER A 68 13.94 14.88 4.60
C SER A 68 14.71 14.97 3.30
N ASP A 69 14.02 14.78 2.17
CA ASP A 69 14.54 14.79 0.80
C ASP A 69 14.50 16.21 0.22
N GLY A 70 15.33 17.11 0.75
CA GLY A 70 15.43 18.48 0.27
C GLY A 70 14.12 19.27 0.42
N SER A 71 13.48 19.21 1.59
CA SER A 71 12.30 20.04 1.88
C SER A 71 12.68 21.51 1.95
N VAL A 72 11.84 22.37 1.34
CA VAL A 72 12.03 23.81 1.24
C VAL A 72 10.92 24.61 1.97
N ASP A 73 9.89 23.89 2.47
CA ASP A 73 8.84 24.43 3.32
C ASP A 73 9.20 24.31 4.81
N ALA A 74 8.27 24.57 5.72
CA ALA A 74 8.49 24.51 7.16
C ALA A 74 8.70 23.08 7.72
N THR A 75 8.73 22.03 6.89
CA THR A 75 8.86 20.62 7.34
C THR A 75 10.02 20.42 8.29
N ASN A 76 11.22 20.90 7.92
CA ASN A 76 12.43 20.67 8.72
C ASN A 76 12.38 21.42 10.05
N ASP A 77 11.83 22.62 10.06
CA ASP A 77 11.72 23.45 11.28
C ASP A 77 10.74 22.83 12.26
N ILE A 78 9.61 22.34 11.77
CA ILE A 78 8.65 21.59 12.60
C ILE A 78 9.30 20.35 13.22
N VAL A 79 10.09 19.58 12.45
CA VAL A 79 10.76 18.39 13.00
C VAL A 79 11.76 18.74 14.10
N ARG A 80 12.52 19.84 13.95
CA ARG A 80 13.47 20.30 14.98
C ARG A 80 12.83 20.61 16.33
N GLU A 81 11.57 21.08 16.34
CA GLU A 81 10.83 21.29 17.60
C GLU A 81 10.72 20.01 18.45
N TYR A 82 10.87 18.83 17.85
CA TYR A 82 10.76 17.53 18.52
C TYR A 82 12.10 16.86 18.84
N GLU A 83 13.24 17.52 18.57
CA GLU A 83 14.56 16.95 18.88
C GLU A 83 14.73 16.70 20.40
N SER A 84 14.21 17.59 21.24
CA SER A 84 14.18 17.41 22.69
C SER A 84 13.35 16.22 23.17
N ARG A 85 12.42 15.74 22.32
CA ARG A 85 11.61 14.53 22.56
C ARG A 85 12.20 13.27 21.90
N GLY A 86 13.43 13.32 21.41
CA GLY A 86 14.17 12.18 20.86
C GLY A 86 13.89 11.87 19.38
N VAL A 87 13.28 12.79 18.65
CA VAL A 87 13.12 12.69 17.18
C VAL A 87 14.41 13.16 16.51
N ILE A 88 14.93 12.38 15.58
CA ILE A 88 16.17 12.68 14.86
C ILE A 88 15.81 13.19 13.46
N LEU A 89 16.23 14.41 13.12
CA LEU A 89 16.14 14.94 11.77
C LEU A 89 17.39 14.59 10.97
N LYS A 90 17.22 13.91 9.83
CA LYS A 90 18.24 13.77 8.78
C LYS A 90 17.79 14.56 7.56
N ALA A 91 18.13 15.86 7.51
CA ALA A 91 17.81 16.75 6.41
C ALA A 91 18.92 16.71 5.35
N PHE A 92 18.53 16.49 4.09
CA PHE A 92 19.42 16.53 2.94
C PHE A 92 19.16 17.79 2.11
N GLN A 93 20.23 18.43 1.63
CA GLN A 93 20.12 19.73 0.95
C GLN A 93 19.45 19.62 -0.43
N ARG A 94 19.66 18.51 -1.14
CA ARG A 94 19.15 18.31 -2.50
C ARG A 94 18.10 17.21 -2.53
N ARG A 95 17.11 17.40 -3.36
CA ARG A 95 16.09 16.38 -3.65
C ARG A 95 16.69 15.30 -4.56
N GLU A 96 16.90 14.12 -4.03
CA GLU A 96 17.50 12.98 -4.75
C GLU A 96 16.50 11.83 -4.92
N GLY A 97 15.35 11.92 -4.29
CA GLY A 97 14.27 10.93 -4.30
C GLY A 97 14.32 9.94 -3.12
N LYS A 98 13.18 9.33 -2.83
CA LYS A 98 12.96 8.52 -1.63
C LYS A 98 14.03 7.44 -1.41
N SER A 99 14.45 6.73 -2.47
CA SER A 99 15.44 5.66 -2.34
C SER A 99 16.79 6.16 -1.89
N ALA A 100 17.30 7.26 -2.49
CA ALA A 100 18.57 7.87 -2.10
C ALA A 100 18.50 8.42 -0.66
N THR A 101 17.42 9.10 -0.32
CA THR A 101 17.18 9.65 1.03
C THR A 101 17.18 8.55 2.08
N LEU A 102 16.46 7.44 1.85
CA LEU A 102 16.42 6.31 2.77
C LEU A 102 17.79 5.62 2.89
N ASN A 103 18.55 5.45 1.80
CA ASN A 103 19.89 4.90 1.85
C ASN A 103 20.81 5.70 2.77
N ARG A 104 20.79 7.03 2.63
CA ARG A 104 21.58 7.93 3.48
C ARG A 104 21.06 7.97 4.90
N ALA A 105 19.75 7.91 5.09
CA ALA A 105 19.12 7.93 6.41
C ALA A 105 19.50 6.70 7.25
N VAL A 106 19.61 5.53 6.64
CA VAL A 106 19.94 4.26 7.32
C VAL A 106 21.41 4.18 7.75
N LEU A 107 22.31 4.98 7.14
CA LEU A 107 23.72 4.96 7.49
C LEU A 107 23.94 5.38 8.95
N GLY A 108 24.76 4.57 9.67
CA GLY A 108 25.13 4.82 11.06
C GLY A 108 24.00 4.57 12.08
N LEU A 109 22.86 4.05 11.66
CA LEU A 109 21.78 3.68 12.60
C LEU A 109 22.08 2.33 13.24
N ASP A 110 22.09 2.32 14.58
CA ASP A 110 22.19 1.11 15.40
C ASP A 110 20.78 0.66 15.82
N ALA A 111 20.29 -0.39 15.16
CA ALA A 111 19.00 -1.00 15.38
C ALA A 111 19.01 -2.48 14.99
N ASP A 112 18.11 -3.25 15.57
CA ASP A 112 17.87 -4.63 15.18
C ASP A 112 16.85 -4.71 14.02
N VAL A 113 15.90 -3.75 14.02
CA VAL A 113 14.79 -3.69 13.08
C VAL A 113 14.61 -2.26 12.56
N LEU A 114 14.46 -2.12 11.25
CA LEU A 114 14.07 -0.88 10.59
C LEU A 114 12.60 -0.95 10.18
N VAL A 115 11.81 0.05 10.55
CA VAL A 115 10.42 0.22 10.12
C VAL A 115 10.35 1.43 9.19
N PHE A 116 9.73 1.25 8.04
CA PHE A 116 9.58 2.31 7.04
C PHE A 116 8.15 2.82 7.02
N SER A 117 8.01 4.15 6.97
CA SER A 117 6.73 4.85 6.94
C SER A 117 6.72 6.02 5.98
N ASP A 118 5.57 6.28 5.40
CA ASP A 118 5.26 7.54 4.72
C ASP A 118 4.73 8.57 5.74
N ALA A 119 4.85 9.86 5.41
CA ALA A 119 4.43 10.95 6.29
C ALA A 119 2.91 10.97 6.57
N ASN A 120 2.10 10.51 5.60
CA ASN A 120 0.64 10.48 5.68
C ASN A 120 0.05 9.15 6.22
N ALA A 121 0.91 8.26 6.73
CA ALA A 121 0.51 6.99 7.31
C ALA A 121 0.49 7.06 8.85
N PHE A 122 -0.69 6.97 9.45
CA PHE A 122 -0.89 7.02 10.90
C PHE A 122 -1.02 5.61 11.48
N TYR A 123 -0.23 5.31 12.48
CA TYR A 123 -0.16 3.96 13.04
C TYR A 123 -1.11 3.78 14.21
N ARG A 124 -1.69 2.58 14.31
CA ARG A 124 -2.33 2.15 15.55
C ARG A 124 -1.29 2.02 16.64
N GLU A 125 -1.65 2.28 17.89
CA GLU A 125 -0.73 2.36 19.03
C GLU A 125 0.15 1.11 19.17
N ASP A 126 -0.38 -0.10 18.97
CA ASP A 126 0.30 -1.38 19.06
C ASP A 126 1.02 -1.83 17.78
N ALA A 127 1.01 -1.02 16.72
CA ALA A 127 1.46 -1.45 15.38
C ALA A 127 2.92 -1.93 15.36
N ILE A 128 3.82 -1.27 16.11
CA ILE A 128 5.25 -1.68 16.17
C ILE A 128 5.38 -3.02 16.89
N ARG A 129 4.71 -3.22 18.04
CA ARG A 129 4.71 -4.51 18.75
C ARG A 129 4.22 -5.64 17.84
N LYS A 130 3.14 -5.40 17.08
CA LYS A 130 2.58 -6.38 16.14
C LYS A 130 3.54 -6.69 14.98
N LEU A 131 4.30 -5.73 14.47
CA LEU A 131 5.32 -6.00 13.47
C LEU A 131 6.43 -6.91 14.02
N VAL A 132 7.01 -6.53 15.17
CA VAL A 132 8.21 -7.19 15.67
C VAL A 132 7.95 -8.54 16.30
N ARG A 133 6.74 -8.84 16.78
CA ARG A 133 6.39 -10.15 17.39
C ARG A 133 6.59 -11.34 16.44
N ASN A 134 6.72 -11.09 15.13
CA ASN A 134 6.99 -12.11 14.11
C ASN A 134 8.49 -12.42 13.96
N MET A 135 9.36 -11.57 14.51
CA MET A 135 10.80 -11.66 14.30
C MET A 135 11.59 -12.57 15.27
N PRO A 136 11.03 -13.14 16.36
CA PRO A 136 11.68 -14.27 17.04
C PRO A 136 11.87 -15.50 16.17
N ASP A 137 11.09 -15.63 15.08
CA ASP A 137 11.33 -16.60 14.04
C ASP A 137 12.49 -16.12 13.15
N GLU A 138 13.66 -16.74 13.30
CA GLU A 138 14.89 -16.37 12.60
C GLU A 138 14.76 -16.49 11.08
N GLU A 139 13.83 -17.33 10.60
CA GLU A 139 13.52 -17.43 9.16
C GLU A 139 12.83 -16.17 8.63
N ILE A 140 12.24 -15.31 9.49
CA ILE A 140 11.53 -14.12 9.04
C ILE A 140 12.46 -12.93 8.96
N GLY A 141 12.64 -12.38 7.75
CA GLY A 141 13.47 -11.20 7.51
C GLY A 141 12.68 -9.91 7.28
N CYS A 142 11.42 -10.01 6.85
CA CYS A 142 10.56 -8.85 6.57
C CYS A 142 9.13 -9.12 7.02
N VAL A 143 8.50 -8.10 7.62
CA VAL A 143 7.09 -8.14 8.05
C VAL A 143 6.35 -6.96 7.45
N VAL A 144 5.27 -7.23 6.72
CA VAL A 144 4.43 -6.23 6.07
C VAL A 144 3.18 -6.01 6.90
N GLY A 145 2.87 -4.78 7.26
CA GLY A 145 1.66 -4.41 7.97
C GLY A 145 0.46 -4.20 7.04
N LYS A 146 -0.68 -3.91 7.66
CA LYS A 146 -1.96 -3.67 7.01
C LYS A 146 -2.20 -2.19 6.79
N LEU A 147 -2.43 -1.80 5.54
CA LEU A 147 -2.93 -0.48 5.21
C LEU A 147 -4.46 -0.48 5.21
N VAL A 148 -5.05 0.48 5.91
CA VAL A 148 -6.49 0.75 5.93
C VAL A 148 -6.73 2.17 5.45
N TYR A 149 -7.48 2.30 4.36
CA TYR A 149 -7.93 3.61 3.91
C TYR A 149 -9.15 4.05 4.70
N VAL A 150 -9.02 5.22 5.33
CA VAL A 150 -10.15 5.92 5.94
C VAL A 150 -10.81 6.73 4.83
N SER A 151 -11.99 6.29 4.43
CA SER A 151 -12.74 6.89 3.33
C SER A 151 -13.58 8.05 3.86
N ASN A 152 -13.42 9.23 3.29
CA ASN A 152 -14.33 10.36 3.47
C ASN A 152 -15.56 10.23 2.54
N HIS A 153 -16.16 9.03 2.48
CA HIS A 153 -17.34 8.72 1.66
C HIS A 153 -17.21 9.01 0.15
N SER A 154 -15.99 9.29 -0.35
CA SER A 154 -15.79 9.52 -1.79
C SER A 154 -15.98 8.23 -2.61
N TYR A 155 -16.48 8.38 -3.83
CA TYR A 155 -16.71 7.27 -4.76
C TYR A 155 -15.40 6.53 -5.10
N VAL A 156 -14.31 7.28 -5.28
CA VAL A 156 -12.96 6.74 -5.55
C VAL A 156 -12.43 5.98 -4.32
N GLY A 157 -12.60 6.55 -3.12
CA GLY A 157 -12.14 5.92 -1.87
C GLY A 157 -12.81 4.58 -1.57
N ARG A 158 -14.09 4.40 -1.96
CA ARG A 158 -14.76 3.09 -1.82
C ARG A 158 -14.18 2.03 -2.76
N GLY A 159 -13.90 2.39 -4.01
CA GLY A 159 -13.24 1.50 -4.96
C GLY A 159 -11.84 1.11 -4.50
N GLU A 160 -11.10 2.07 -3.96
CA GLU A 160 -9.80 1.86 -3.37
C GLU A 160 -9.85 0.93 -2.15
N SER A 161 -10.81 1.10 -1.26
CA SER A 161 -11.01 0.24 -0.10
C SER A 161 -11.30 -1.22 -0.49
N LEU A 162 -12.11 -1.47 -1.54
CA LEU A 162 -12.36 -2.82 -2.07
C LEU A 162 -11.09 -3.44 -2.64
N TYR A 163 -10.30 -2.66 -3.39
CA TYR A 163 -9.03 -3.11 -3.92
C TYR A 163 -8.06 -3.53 -2.82
N TRP A 164 -7.93 -2.73 -1.76
CA TRP A 164 -7.01 -3.03 -0.65
C TRP A 164 -7.49 -4.17 0.24
N ARG A 165 -8.79 -4.38 0.36
CA ARG A 165 -9.32 -5.59 1.01
C ARG A 165 -8.90 -6.85 0.26
N TYR A 166 -8.94 -6.82 -1.07
CA TYR A 166 -8.46 -7.91 -1.91
C TYR A 166 -6.94 -8.10 -1.81
N GLU A 167 -6.14 -7.02 -1.85
CA GLU A 167 -4.68 -7.09 -1.65
C GLU A 167 -4.32 -7.65 -0.26
N SER A 168 -5.06 -7.29 0.78
CA SER A 168 -4.88 -7.84 2.14
C SER A 168 -5.19 -9.34 2.21
N LEU A 169 -6.22 -9.79 1.50
CA LEU A 169 -6.52 -11.23 1.36
C LEU A 169 -5.34 -11.96 0.72
N LEU A 170 -4.83 -11.45 -0.40
CA LEU A 170 -3.67 -12.04 -1.08
C LEU A 170 -2.43 -12.08 -0.19
N ASN A 171 -2.13 -10.97 0.51
CA ASN A 171 -1.02 -10.92 1.46
C ASN A 171 -1.19 -11.97 2.57
N GLY A 172 -2.41 -12.16 3.08
CA GLY A 172 -2.71 -13.21 4.07
C GLY A 172 -2.47 -14.63 3.54
N LEU A 173 -2.87 -14.91 2.30
CA LEU A 173 -2.63 -16.20 1.67
C LEU A 173 -1.14 -16.46 1.40
N GLU A 174 -0.43 -15.47 0.86
CA GLU A 174 1.02 -15.55 0.62
C GLU A 174 1.82 -15.67 1.93
N SER A 175 1.35 -15.03 3.00
CA SER A 175 1.97 -15.08 4.33
C SER A 175 1.99 -16.51 4.91
N ARG A 176 0.97 -17.33 4.62
CA ARG A 176 0.96 -18.76 5.02
C ARG A 176 2.14 -19.55 4.45
N LEU A 177 2.71 -19.05 3.36
CA LEU A 177 3.86 -19.63 2.68
C LEU A 177 5.19 -18.90 3.02
N LYS A 178 5.17 -17.94 3.97
CA LYS A 178 6.26 -17.00 4.29
C LYS A 178 6.80 -16.27 3.04
N SER A 179 5.94 -15.99 2.05
CA SER A 179 6.33 -15.48 0.74
C SER A 179 5.46 -14.31 0.27
N VAL A 180 5.22 -13.32 1.12
CA VAL A 180 4.53 -12.08 0.71
C VAL A 180 5.35 -11.38 -0.36
N LEU A 181 4.72 -11.13 -1.52
CA LEU A 181 5.43 -10.67 -2.70
C LEU A 181 5.86 -9.20 -2.59
N VAL A 182 4.97 -8.34 -2.12
CA VAL A 182 5.15 -6.88 -2.09
C VAL A 182 4.64 -6.33 -0.77
N GLY A 183 5.41 -5.41 -0.18
CA GLY A 183 5.00 -4.66 0.99
C GLY A 183 4.00 -3.55 0.67
N THR A 184 3.70 -2.78 1.68
CA THR A 184 3.04 -1.47 1.58
C THR A 184 4.05 -0.43 2.04
N GLY A 185 4.34 0.57 1.22
CA GLY A 185 5.31 1.63 1.55
C GLY A 185 4.98 2.40 2.83
N THR A 186 3.75 2.23 3.30
CA THR A 186 3.21 2.91 4.49
C THR A 186 3.59 2.24 5.80
N ILE A 187 3.74 0.91 5.83
CA ILE A 187 4.08 0.16 7.04
C ILE A 187 4.70 -1.21 6.72
N PHE A 188 6.00 -1.35 6.92
CA PHE A 188 6.68 -2.63 6.91
C PHE A 188 8.00 -2.55 7.69
N ALA A 189 8.44 -3.69 8.20
CA ALA A 189 9.64 -3.87 8.98
C ALA A 189 10.62 -4.81 8.28
N VAL A 190 11.92 -4.52 8.39
CA VAL A 190 13.00 -5.36 7.87
C VAL A 190 14.09 -5.50 8.94
N ARG A 191 14.66 -6.70 9.11
CA ARG A 191 15.86 -6.85 9.93
C ARG A 191 16.97 -5.93 9.41
N ARG A 192 17.59 -5.17 10.30
CA ARG A 192 18.66 -4.23 9.90
C ARG A 192 19.79 -4.92 9.13
N ALA A 193 20.15 -6.13 9.52
CA ALA A 193 21.18 -6.93 8.86
C ALA A 193 20.83 -7.32 7.39
N LEU A 194 19.53 -7.31 7.04
CA LEU A 194 19.05 -7.65 5.70
C LEU A 194 18.74 -6.42 4.85
N PHE A 195 18.92 -5.22 5.39
CA PHE A 195 18.75 -4.01 4.59
C PHE A 195 19.83 -3.94 3.51
N SER A 196 19.40 -3.74 2.27
CA SER A 196 20.27 -3.49 1.12
C SER A 196 20.04 -2.08 0.58
N PRO A 197 21.06 -1.45 0.00
CA PRO A 197 20.91 -0.16 -0.65
C PRO A 197 19.80 -0.17 -1.70
N LEU A 198 18.90 0.79 -1.59
CA LEU A 198 17.75 0.92 -2.49
C LEU A 198 18.18 1.42 -3.86
N ILE A 199 17.65 0.81 -4.91
CA ILE A 199 17.88 1.18 -6.30
C ILE A 199 17.03 2.41 -6.63
N LYS A 200 17.60 3.38 -7.32
CA LYS A 200 16.88 4.58 -7.79
C LYS A 200 15.69 4.17 -8.64
N ASP A 201 14.56 4.86 -8.45
CA ASP A 201 13.28 4.65 -9.15
C ASP A 201 12.61 3.29 -8.89
N VAL A 202 13.15 2.44 -8.01
CA VAL A 202 12.50 1.23 -7.51
C VAL A 202 11.81 1.53 -6.17
N ALA A 203 10.62 0.98 -5.98
CA ALA A 203 9.89 1.15 -4.73
C ALA A 203 10.53 0.29 -3.63
N ASN A 204 10.79 0.87 -2.45
CA ASN A 204 11.41 0.18 -1.33
C ASN A 204 10.56 -1.00 -0.80
N ASP A 205 9.24 -0.86 -0.85
CA ASP A 205 8.26 -1.89 -0.47
C ASP A 205 8.15 -3.03 -1.49
N PHE A 206 8.73 -2.86 -2.68
CA PHE A 206 8.92 -3.92 -3.66
C PHE A 206 10.31 -4.54 -3.57
N GLN A 207 11.37 -3.71 -3.48
CA GLN A 207 12.76 -4.16 -3.50
C GLN A 207 13.12 -4.94 -2.23
N LEU A 208 12.88 -4.38 -1.03
CA LEU A 208 13.34 -5.02 0.21
C LEU A 208 12.71 -6.40 0.46
N PRO A 209 11.39 -6.63 0.28
CA PRO A 209 10.83 -7.97 0.36
C PRO A 209 11.42 -8.95 -0.66
N ALA A 210 11.74 -8.49 -1.88
CA ALA A 210 12.34 -9.34 -2.91
C ALA A 210 13.78 -9.75 -2.52
N GLU A 211 14.60 -8.81 -2.05
CA GLU A 211 15.98 -9.07 -1.65
C GLU A 211 16.08 -9.90 -0.36
N VAL A 212 15.20 -9.66 0.61
CA VAL A 212 15.09 -10.51 1.80
C VAL A 212 14.80 -11.96 1.41
N ALA A 213 13.84 -12.14 0.51
CA ALA A 213 13.49 -13.48 0.03
C ALA A 213 14.60 -14.13 -0.82
N SER A 214 15.36 -13.35 -1.61
CA SER A 214 16.48 -13.88 -2.39
C SER A 214 17.62 -14.40 -1.53
N ARG A 215 17.70 -13.93 -0.28
CA ARG A 215 18.64 -14.42 0.74
C ARG A 215 18.09 -15.61 1.55
N GLY A 216 16.93 -16.16 1.16
CA GLY A 216 16.31 -17.33 1.80
C GLY A 216 15.42 -17.01 3.01
N TYR A 217 15.24 -15.74 3.36
CA TYR A 217 14.37 -15.34 4.48
C TYR A 217 12.91 -15.19 4.06
N GLY A 218 12.02 -15.49 4.99
CA GLY A 218 10.59 -15.33 4.82
C GLY A 218 10.13 -13.87 4.87
N VAL A 219 9.09 -13.58 4.09
CA VAL A 219 8.35 -12.32 4.14
C VAL A 219 6.91 -12.65 4.54
N VAL A 220 6.44 -12.06 5.64
CA VAL A 220 5.10 -12.33 6.19
C VAL A 220 4.24 -11.09 6.28
N TYR A 221 2.92 -11.30 6.37
CA TYR A 221 1.93 -10.23 6.53
C TYR A 221 1.33 -10.30 7.92
N GLU A 222 1.43 -9.20 8.65
CA GLU A 222 0.84 -9.02 9.97
C GLU A 222 -0.39 -8.12 9.89
N SER A 223 -1.56 -8.74 9.89
CA SER A 223 -2.84 -8.01 9.79
C SER A 223 -3.17 -7.16 11.01
N GLY A 224 -2.53 -7.46 12.16
CA GLY A 224 -2.65 -6.71 13.39
C GLY A 224 -1.83 -5.41 13.40
N ALA A 225 -0.75 -5.31 12.61
CA ALA A 225 0.03 -4.08 12.47
C ALA A 225 -0.66 -3.12 11.49
N VAL A 226 -1.44 -2.17 12.00
CA VAL A 226 -2.33 -1.34 11.18
C VAL A 226 -1.78 0.06 11.01
N ALA A 227 -1.74 0.51 9.75
CA ALA A 227 -1.55 1.90 9.37
C ALA A 227 -2.82 2.42 8.68
N TYR A 228 -3.19 3.63 9.00
CA TYR A 228 -4.32 4.35 8.42
C TYR A 228 -3.81 5.42 7.47
N GLU A 229 -4.43 5.54 6.31
CA GLU A 229 -4.15 6.58 5.33
C GLU A 229 -5.47 7.11 4.77
N ARG A 230 -5.52 8.37 4.39
CA ARG A 230 -6.69 8.91 3.69
C ARG A 230 -6.72 8.47 2.25
N SER A 231 -7.91 8.11 1.78
CA SER A 231 -8.12 7.82 0.36
C SER A 231 -8.07 9.12 -0.46
N THR A 232 -7.64 9.00 -1.72
CA THR A 232 -7.68 10.12 -2.67
C THR A 232 -9.11 10.50 -3.03
N PHE A 233 -9.39 11.81 -3.15
CA PHE A 233 -10.70 12.30 -3.56
C PHE A 233 -10.88 12.29 -5.08
N PHE A 234 -9.80 12.60 -5.81
CA PHE A 234 -9.87 12.84 -7.24
C PHE A 234 -9.43 11.65 -8.07
N PHE A 235 -10.20 11.38 -9.11
CA PHE A 235 -9.89 10.39 -10.13
C PHE A 235 -8.48 10.58 -10.74
N ARG A 236 -8.10 11.82 -11.04
CA ARG A 236 -6.79 12.14 -11.63
C ARG A 236 -5.63 11.68 -10.74
N GLU A 237 -5.74 11.89 -9.44
CA GLU A 237 -4.70 11.50 -8.48
C GLU A 237 -4.58 9.98 -8.41
N GLU A 238 -5.72 9.27 -8.33
CA GLU A 238 -5.73 7.81 -8.29
C GLU A 238 -5.20 7.19 -9.59
N PHE A 239 -5.61 7.72 -10.75
CA PHE A 239 -5.10 7.31 -12.06
C PHE A 239 -3.58 7.50 -12.14
N SER A 240 -3.07 8.69 -11.79
CA SER A 240 -1.64 9.01 -11.78
C SER A 240 -0.88 8.12 -10.81
N ARG A 241 -1.45 7.87 -9.62
CA ARG A 241 -0.89 6.97 -8.62
C ARG A 241 -0.78 5.53 -9.14
N LYS A 242 -1.84 4.98 -9.74
CA LYS A 242 -1.83 3.62 -10.33
C LYS A 242 -0.83 3.52 -11.47
N ARG A 243 -0.80 4.50 -12.38
CA ARG A 243 0.19 4.55 -13.46
C ARG A 243 1.62 4.51 -12.92
N ARG A 244 1.93 5.34 -11.91
CA ARG A 244 3.24 5.41 -11.27
C ARG A 244 3.63 4.07 -10.60
N ILE A 245 2.72 3.46 -9.85
CA ILE A 245 2.94 2.16 -9.18
C ILE A 245 3.33 1.10 -10.21
N ILE A 246 2.62 1.03 -11.35
CA ILE A 246 2.88 0.03 -12.39
C ILE A 246 4.22 0.28 -13.07
N VAL A 247 4.53 1.53 -13.47
CA VAL A 247 5.83 1.87 -14.09
C VAL A 247 6.99 1.53 -13.16
N ARG A 248 6.90 1.91 -11.87
CA ARG A 248 7.93 1.58 -10.87
C ARG A 248 8.02 0.08 -10.61
N GLY A 249 6.89 -0.63 -10.63
CA GLY A 249 6.87 -2.09 -10.50
C GLY A 249 7.56 -2.80 -11.68
N LEU A 250 7.32 -2.35 -12.92
CA LEU A 250 8.01 -2.88 -14.11
C LEU A 250 9.52 -2.55 -14.09
N THR A 251 9.88 -1.33 -13.68
CA THR A 251 11.28 -0.91 -13.50
C THR A 251 11.96 -1.77 -12.44
N GLY A 252 11.32 -1.96 -11.30
CA GLY A 252 11.81 -2.80 -10.21
C GLY A 252 11.97 -4.26 -10.62
N PHE A 253 11.00 -4.81 -11.33
CA PHE A 253 11.10 -6.16 -11.87
C PHE A 253 12.29 -6.33 -12.82
N LYS A 254 12.50 -5.38 -13.74
CA LYS A 254 13.67 -5.40 -14.64
C LYS A 254 14.98 -5.35 -13.86
N ALA A 255 15.06 -4.53 -12.80
CA ALA A 255 16.26 -4.35 -11.99
C ALA A 255 16.56 -5.59 -11.11
N LEU A 256 15.54 -6.28 -10.62
CA LEU A 256 15.67 -7.37 -9.64
C LEU A 256 15.49 -8.78 -10.23
N ARG A 257 15.27 -8.90 -11.55
CA ARG A 257 14.88 -10.19 -12.18
C ARG A 257 15.84 -11.35 -11.89
N THR A 258 17.12 -11.08 -11.68
CA THR A 258 18.15 -12.08 -11.36
C THR A 258 18.16 -12.45 -9.86
N ASN A 259 17.66 -11.57 -8.99
CA ASN A 259 17.65 -11.71 -7.54
C ASN A 259 16.22 -11.65 -6.97
N PHE A 260 15.26 -12.29 -7.65
CA PHE A 260 13.85 -12.17 -7.29
C PHE A 260 13.39 -13.19 -6.22
N GLY A 261 14.28 -14.04 -5.71
CA GLY A 261 13.96 -15.00 -4.66
C GLY A 261 13.36 -16.33 -5.17
N GLY A 262 13.74 -16.74 -6.40
CA GLY A 262 13.43 -18.06 -6.95
C GLY A 262 12.16 -18.16 -7.79
N GLY A 263 11.92 -19.34 -8.37
CA GLY A 263 10.85 -19.60 -9.34
C GLY A 263 9.43 -19.38 -8.79
N PHE A 264 9.20 -19.69 -7.50
CA PHE A 264 7.89 -19.46 -6.88
C PHE A 264 7.54 -17.98 -6.79
N ARG A 265 8.47 -17.12 -6.42
CA ARG A 265 8.23 -15.66 -6.40
C ARG A 265 8.04 -15.09 -7.79
N MET A 266 8.75 -15.63 -8.77
CA MET A 266 8.50 -15.28 -10.18
C MET A 266 7.08 -15.66 -10.60
N PHE A 267 6.62 -16.86 -10.26
CA PHE A 267 5.23 -17.27 -10.49
C PHE A 267 4.23 -16.33 -9.81
N GLN A 268 4.47 -15.96 -8.53
CA GLN A 268 3.64 -14.99 -7.82
C GLN A 268 3.59 -13.64 -8.53
N PHE A 269 4.75 -13.11 -8.95
CA PHE A 269 4.82 -11.82 -9.65
C PHE A 269 4.06 -11.84 -10.97
N ILE A 270 4.27 -12.88 -11.78
CA ILE A 270 3.56 -13.03 -13.06
C ILE A 270 2.06 -13.11 -12.81
N SER A 271 1.60 -13.98 -11.91
CA SER A 271 0.18 -14.24 -11.66
C SER A 271 -0.54 -13.07 -11.01
N ARG A 272 0.09 -12.41 -10.03
CA ARG A 272 -0.54 -11.36 -9.22
C ARG A 272 -0.41 -9.97 -9.84
N LYS A 273 0.74 -9.65 -10.45
CA LYS A 273 1.05 -8.28 -10.93
C LYS A 273 1.11 -8.22 -12.45
N LEU A 274 1.95 -9.00 -13.10
CA LEU A 274 2.22 -8.87 -14.53
C LEU A 274 0.97 -9.12 -15.37
N ILE A 275 0.31 -10.28 -15.22
CA ILE A 275 -0.92 -10.58 -15.98
C ILE A 275 -1.98 -9.52 -15.74
N ARG A 276 -2.16 -9.07 -14.49
CA ARG A 276 -3.14 -8.04 -14.13
C ARG A 276 -2.82 -6.69 -14.81
N TRP A 277 -1.56 -6.33 -14.92
CA TRP A 277 -1.15 -5.10 -15.62
C TRP A 277 -1.34 -5.20 -17.12
N TRP A 278 -1.18 -6.40 -17.70
CA TRP A 278 -1.41 -6.62 -19.14
C TRP A 278 -2.89 -6.69 -19.53
N VAL A 279 -3.82 -6.82 -18.59
CA VAL A 279 -5.26 -6.74 -18.90
C VAL A 279 -5.59 -5.41 -19.60
N GLY A 280 -5.03 -4.28 -19.13
CA GLY A 280 -5.28 -2.97 -19.74
C GLY A 280 -5.02 -2.92 -21.25
N PRO A 281 -3.81 -3.26 -21.75
CA PRO A 281 -3.52 -3.35 -23.18
C PRO A 281 -4.33 -4.40 -23.94
N LEU A 282 -4.72 -5.50 -23.27
CA LEU A 282 -5.47 -6.57 -23.93
C LEU A 282 -6.96 -6.24 -24.13
N LEU A 283 -7.54 -5.34 -23.35
CA LEU A 283 -8.96 -5.00 -23.48
C LEU A 283 -9.34 -4.41 -24.85
N PRO A 284 -8.59 -3.44 -25.45
CA PRO A 284 -8.86 -2.96 -26.80
C PRO A 284 -8.71 -4.06 -27.85
N VAL A 285 -7.70 -4.93 -27.70
CA VAL A 285 -7.49 -6.06 -28.64
C VAL A 285 -8.67 -7.03 -28.58
N LEU A 286 -9.10 -7.40 -27.36
CA LEU A 286 -10.27 -8.27 -27.17
C LEU A 286 -11.54 -7.65 -27.75
N TYR A 287 -11.72 -6.33 -27.61
CA TYR A 287 -12.84 -5.62 -28.19
C TYR A 287 -12.84 -5.70 -29.72
N ALA A 288 -11.68 -5.47 -30.34
CA ALA A 288 -11.51 -5.56 -31.81
C ALA A 288 -11.77 -6.99 -32.30
N VAL A 289 -11.24 -8.01 -31.62
CA VAL A 289 -11.47 -9.42 -31.96
C VAL A 289 -12.96 -9.77 -31.88
N ASN A 290 -13.64 -9.38 -30.79
CA ASN A 290 -15.07 -9.62 -30.67
C ASN A 290 -15.88 -8.93 -31.76
N LEU A 291 -15.48 -7.70 -32.15
CA LEU A 291 -16.11 -6.96 -33.25
C LEU A 291 -15.94 -7.69 -34.62
N MET A 292 -14.78 -8.30 -34.85
CA MET A 292 -14.51 -9.06 -36.07
C MET A 292 -15.26 -10.40 -36.16
N LEU A 293 -15.66 -10.95 -34.99
CA LEU A 293 -16.28 -12.27 -34.87
C LEU A 293 -17.79 -12.21 -34.54
N LEU A 294 -18.48 -11.13 -34.91
CA LEU A 294 -19.91 -10.93 -34.55
C LEU A 294 -20.84 -11.98 -35.17
N SER A 295 -20.43 -12.65 -36.24
CA SER A 295 -21.18 -13.77 -36.82
C SER A 295 -21.28 -15.00 -35.90
N ASN A 296 -20.39 -15.12 -34.92
CA ASN A 296 -20.44 -16.17 -33.91
C ASN A 296 -21.35 -15.73 -32.75
N PRO A 297 -22.42 -16.48 -32.39
CA PRO A 297 -23.36 -16.09 -31.35
C PRO A 297 -22.70 -15.88 -29.97
N LEU A 298 -21.67 -16.67 -29.67
CA LEU A 298 -20.92 -16.54 -28.39
C LEU A 298 -20.15 -15.21 -28.37
N CYS A 299 -19.45 -14.87 -29.46
CA CYS A 299 -18.70 -13.62 -29.58
C CYS A 299 -19.65 -12.41 -29.56
N LEU A 300 -20.80 -12.50 -30.25
CA LEU A 300 -21.85 -11.47 -30.18
C LEU A 300 -22.34 -11.24 -28.77
N THR A 301 -22.62 -12.32 -28.00
CA THR A 301 -23.03 -12.22 -26.61
C THR A 301 -21.98 -11.51 -25.76
N PHE A 302 -20.72 -11.89 -25.87
CA PHE A 302 -19.62 -11.21 -25.14
C PHE A 302 -19.46 -9.76 -25.58
N PHE A 303 -19.61 -9.44 -26.85
CA PHE A 303 -19.55 -8.08 -27.37
C PHE A 303 -20.65 -7.20 -26.78
N VAL A 304 -21.90 -7.69 -26.73
CA VAL A 304 -23.02 -6.97 -26.10
C VAL A 304 -22.77 -6.75 -24.61
N LEU A 305 -22.38 -7.79 -23.88
CA LEU A 305 -22.06 -7.67 -22.45
C LEU A 305 -20.93 -6.69 -22.18
N GLN A 306 -19.90 -6.68 -23.03
CA GLN A 306 -18.77 -5.76 -22.93
C GLN A 306 -19.22 -4.30 -23.16
N ASN A 307 -20.08 -4.05 -24.16
CA ASN A 307 -20.62 -2.71 -24.40
C ASN A 307 -21.52 -2.23 -23.27
N VAL A 308 -22.37 -3.10 -22.71
CA VAL A 308 -23.18 -2.79 -21.52
C VAL A 308 -22.27 -2.43 -20.35
N PHE A 309 -21.21 -3.20 -20.12
CA PHE A 309 -20.25 -2.93 -19.06
C PHE A 309 -19.55 -1.56 -19.24
N TYR A 310 -19.13 -1.22 -20.46
CA TYR A 310 -18.52 0.08 -20.75
C TYR A 310 -19.53 1.23 -20.64
N ALA A 311 -20.77 1.03 -21.07
CA ALA A 311 -21.84 2.02 -20.89
C ALA A 311 -22.10 2.30 -19.39
N LEU A 312 -22.13 1.25 -18.55
CA LEU A 312 -22.23 1.41 -17.09
C LEU A 312 -21.01 2.15 -16.49
N ALA A 313 -19.81 1.90 -17.01
CA ALA A 313 -18.61 2.63 -16.57
C ALA A 313 -18.68 4.13 -16.93
N ILE A 314 -19.14 4.46 -18.14
CA ILE A 314 -19.35 5.85 -18.59
C ILE A 314 -20.45 6.51 -17.77
N ALA A 315 -21.58 5.83 -17.56
CA ALA A 315 -22.66 6.34 -16.70
C ALA A 315 -22.14 6.63 -15.28
N GLY A 316 -21.32 5.74 -14.72
CA GLY A 316 -20.66 5.96 -13.44
C GLY A 316 -19.75 7.19 -13.40
N ALA A 317 -19.02 7.45 -14.51
CA ALA A 317 -18.18 8.64 -14.65
C ALA A 317 -18.99 9.95 -14.69
N ILE A 318 -20.13 9.94 -15.42
CA ILE A 318 -21.02 11.10 -15.57
C ILE A 318 -21.77 11.37 -14.26
N MET A 319 -22.43 10.36 -13.70
CA MET A 319 -23.25 10.49 -12.49
C MET A 319 -22.43 10.94 -11.28
N ARG A 320 -21.15 10.56 -11.23
CA ARG A 320 -20.21 11.05 -10.22
C ARG A 320 -20.06 12.57 -10.24
N ARG A 321 -20.04 13.20 -11.44
CA ARG A 321 -19.96 14.66 -11.57
C ARG A 321 -21.19 15.36 -10.95
N GLY A 322 -22.34 14.69 -10.96
CA GLY A 322 -23.59 15.14 -10.32
C GLY A 322 -23.75 14.74 -8.85
N GLY A 323 -22.70 14.21 -8.19
CA GLY A 323 -22.76 13.81 -6.78
C GLY A 323 -23.46 12.47 -6.49
N VAL A 324 -24.01 11.80 -7.52
CA VAL A 324 -24.72 10.52 -7.34
C VAL A 324 -23.75 9.35 -7.16
N GLN A 325 -23.96 8.57 -6.10
CA GLN A 325 -23.06 7.47 -5.71
C GLN A 325 -23.81 6.12 -5.77
N SER A 326 -23.66 5.40 -6.88
CA SER A 326 -24.21 4.04 -7.05
C SER A 326 -23.13 2.97 -6.92
N LYS A 327 -23.35 1.96 -6.04
CA LYS A 327 -22.43 0.81 -5.89
C LYS A 327 -22.34 -0.04 -7.18
N MET A 328 -23.45 -0.16 -7.93
CA MET A 328 -23.48 -0.92 -9.19
C MET A 328 -22.57 -0.29 -10.26
N LEU A 329 -22.49 1.04 -10.32
CA LEU A 329 -21.69 1.76 -11.30
C LEU A 329 -20.22 1.89 -10.87
N LEU A 330 -19.95 1.75 -9.55
CA LEU A 330 -18.60 1.88 -9.01
C LEU A 330 -17.65 0.81 -9.56
N VAL A 331 -18.09 -0.44 -9.61
CA VAL A 331 -17.23 -1.56 -10.04
C VAL A 331 -16.82 -1.44 -11.51
N PRO A 332 -17.74 -1.26 -12.48
CA PRO A 332 -17.37 -1.02 -13.88
C PRO A 332 -16.47 0.20 -14.07
N PHE A 333 -16.82 1.33 -13.44
CA PHE A 333 -16.04 2.56 -13.51
C PHE A 333 -14.60 2.35 -12.99
N TYR A 334 -14.44 1.80 -11.78
CA TYR A 334 -13.12 1.60 -11.19
C TYR A 334 -12.28 0.59 -11.97
N PHE A 335 -12.90 -0.47 -12.49
CA PHE A 335 -12.25 -1.46 -13.35
C PHE A 335 -11.70 -0.81 -14.61
N VAL A 336 -12.52 -0.05 -15.35
CA VAL A 336 -12.08 0.64 -16.57
C VAL A 336 -10.96 1.63 -16.25
N MET A 337 -11.08 2.41 -15.18
CA MET A 337 -10.07 3.37 -14.73
C MET A 337 -8.72 2.71 -14.46
N VAL A 338 -8.69 1.64 -13.67
CA VAL A 338 -7.43 0.95 -13.31
C VAL A 338 -6.78 0.34 -14.54
N ASN A 339 -7.57 -0.23 -15.46
CA ASN A 339 -7.04 -0.82 -16.69
C ASN A 339 -6.56 0.24 -17.69
N ALA A 340 -7.24 1.39 -17.78
CA ALA A 340 -6.75 2.54 -18.55
C ALA A 340 -5.43 3.10 -17.98
N ALA A 341 -5.31 3.17 -16.65
CA ALA A 341 -4.05 3.56 -16.00
C ALA A 341 -2.94 2.52 -16.27
N SER A 342 -3.29 1.24 -16.31
CA SER A 342 -2.35 0.16 -16.66
C SER A 342 -1.87 0.25 -18.11
N PHE A 343 -2.79 0.47 -19.05
CA PHE A 343 -2.44 0.72 -20.45
C PHE A 343 -1.48 1.91 -20.59
N ALA A 344 -1.84 3.05 -20.00
CA ALA A 344 -1.00 4.25 -20.01
C ALA A 344 0.37 4.02 -19.35
N ALA A 345 0.44 3.20 -18.30
CA ALA A 345 1.67 2.85 -17.62
C ALA A 345 2.60 2.03 -18.53
N ILE A 346 2.07 1.02 -19.21
CA ILE A 346 2.84 0.16 -20.12
C ILE A 346 3.37 0.98 -21.30
N VAL A 347 2.53 1.84 -21.91
CA VAL A 347 2.97 2.76 -22.96
C VAL A 347 4.09 3.68 -22.45
N THR A 348 3.92 4.27 -21.26
CA THR A 348 4.94 5.14 -20.63
C THR A 348 6.26 4.39 -20.44
N TYR A 349 6.19 3.14 -19.96
CA TYR A 349 7.35 2.29 -19.71
C TYR A 349 8.09 1.91 -21.01
N VAL A 350 7.34 1.50 -22.06
CA VAL A 350 7.89 1.13 -23.37
C VAL A 350 8.54 2.33 -24.05
N MET A 351 7.96 3.55 -23.91
CA MET A 351 8.56 4.80 -24.39
C MET A 351 9.82 5.21 -23.62
N GLY A 352 10.29 4.43 -22.63
CA GLY A 352 11.45 4.75 -21.83
C GLY A 352 11.28 5.95 -20.88
N ARG A 353 10.05 6.47 -20.75
CA ARG A 353 9.77 7.60 -19.85
C ARG A 353 9.79 7.13 -18.40
N ARG A 354 10.72 7.63 -17.61
CA ARG A 354 10.76 7.43 -16.17
C ARG A 354 9.79 8.41 -15.54
N LEU A 355 8.85 7.92 -14.75
CA LEU A 355 8.05 8.79 -13.89
C LEU A 355 8.92 9.09 -12.66
N ALA A 356 9.79 10.08 -12.85
CA ALA A 356 10.64 10.59 -11.80
C ALA A 356 9.75 11.29 -10.77
N SER A 357 10.14 11.08 -9.53
CA SER A 357 9.73 11.78 -8.33
C SER A 357 8.32 11.53 -7.78
N TRP A 358 8.30 11.62 -6.55
CA TRP A 358 7.24 11.60 -5.55
C TRP A 358 6.25 12.76 -5.80
N GLU A 359 5.33 12.58 -6.76
CA GLU A 359 4.16 13.43 -6.86
C GLU A 359 3.20 13.10 -5.73
N LYS A 360 2.90 14.08 -4.91
CA LYS A 360 1.98 13.98 -3.79
C LYS A 360 0.55 14.02 -4.30
N ALA A 361 -0.32 13.24 -3.68
CA ALA A 361 -1.75 13.49 -3.77
C ALA A 361 -2.06 14.61 -2.75
N GLU A 362 -2.31 15.81 -3.24
CA GLU A 362 -2.59 17.01 -2.41
C GLU A 362 -3.77 16.77 -1.47
N THR A 363 -4.81 16.10 -1.95
CA THR A 363 -6.03 15.85 -1.19
C THR A 363 -5.86 14.91 0.02
N THR A 364 -4.79 14.14 0.07
CA THR A 364 -4.49 13.31 1.25
C THR A 364 -3.78 14.08 2.36
N ARG A 365 -3.55 15.40 2.18
CA ARG A 365 -2.72 16.25 3.04
C ARG A 365 -3.40 17.54 3.52
N ASP A 366 -4.72 17.70 3.31
CA ASP A 366 -5.45 18.88 3.74
C ASP A 366 -5.54 18.97 5.26
N ALA A 367 -4.88 19.98 5.85
CA ALA A 367 -4.73 20.17 7.28
C ALA A 367 -6.06 20.38 8.03
N HIS A 368 -7.06 21.05 7.40
CA HIS A 368 -8.37 21.29 8.02
C HIS A 368 -9.15 20.01 8.31
N GLU A 369 -8.88 18.93 7.58
CA GLU A 369 -9.47 17.62 7.82
C GLU A 369 -8.62 16.74 8.75
N HIS A 370 -7.32 17.02 8.93
CA HIS A 370 -6.43 16.25 9.81
C HIS A 370 -6.68 16.53 11.30
N ALA A 371 -7.09 17.75 11.68
CA ALA A 371 -7.43 18.07 13.07
C ALA A 371 -8.53 17.17 13.69
N GLY A 372 -9.37 16.55 12.83
CA GLY A 372 -10.35 15.54 13.24
C GLY A 372 -9.90 14.08 13.06
N PHE A 373 -8.71 13.81 12.49
CA PHE A 373 -8.33 12.45 12.09
C PHE A 373 -7.91 11.58 13.28
N ALA A 374 -7.11 12.09 14.21
CA ALA A 374 -6.71 11.37 15.42
C ALA A 374 -7.92 11.01 16.33
N PRO A 375 -8.90 11.92 16.58
CA PRO A 375 -10.15 11.55 17.24
C PRO A 375 -11.00 10.53 16.46
N GLN A 376 -11.04 10.62 15.11
CA GLN A 376 -11.77 9.66 14.27
C GLN A 376 -11.15 8.26 14.33
N LEU A 377 -9.82 8.13 14.46
CA LEU A 377 -9.15 6.85 14.67
C LEU A 377 -9.61 6.18 15.96
N ARG A 378 -9.70 6.92 17.06
CA ARG A 378 -10.22 6.41 18.35
C ARG A 378 -11.67 5.94 18.25
N VAL A 379 -12.51 6.65 17.50
CA VAL A 379 -13.92 6.26 17.27
C VAL A 379 -14.03 4.99 16.40
N ILE A 380 -13.14 4.82 15.41
CA ILE A 380 -13.10 3.63 14.55
C ILE A 380 -12.61 2.41 15.34
N GLU A 381 -11.64 2.60 16.23
CA GLU A 381 -11.13 1.57 17.13
C GLU A 381 -12.18 1.14 18.16
N GLY A 382 -12.84 2.08 18.81
CA GLY A 382 -13.91 1.78 19.78
C GLY A 382 -15.15 1.11 19.17
N LYS A 383 -15.48 1.33 17.89
CA LYS A 383 -16.56 0.63 17.19
C LYS A 383 -16.21 -0.82 16.79
N LYS A 384 -14.95 -1.18 16.70
CA LYS A 384 -14.54 -2.56 16.37
C LYS A 384 -14.49 -3.48 17.57
N ASP A 385 -14.23 -2.97 18.74
CA ASP A 385 -14.33 -3.77 19.98
C ASP A 385 -15.77 -4.13 20.35
N LEU A 386 -16.75 -3.37 19.88
CA LEU A 386 -18.20 -3.66 20.06
C LEU A 386 -18.78 -4.65 19.06
N SER A 387 -18.10 -4.96 17.96
CA SER A 387 -18.64 -5.86 16.91
C SER A 387 -18.26 -7.34 17.07
N TYR A 388 -17.52 -7.71 18.12
CA TYR A 388 -17.11 -9.10 18.38
C TYR A 388 -17.84 -9.75 19.56
N THR A 389 -18.70 -9.04 20.24
CA THR A 389 -19.54 -9.62 21.30
C THR A 389 -21.02 -9.30 21.07
N GLY A 390 -21.75 -10.26 20.49
CA GLY A 390 -23.17 -10.45 20.78
C GLY A 390 -24.19 -9.79 19.86
N LYS A 391 -24.89 -10.63 19.10
CA LYS A 391 -26.31 -10.62 18.72
C LYS A 391 -27.09 -9.30 18.71
N HIS A 392 -27.59 -9.00 17.51
CA HIS A 392 -28.82 -8.23 17.21
C HIS A 392 -29.64 -7.68 18.37
N LYS A 393 -29.69 -6.33 18.47
CA LYS A 393 -30.91 -5.58 18.79
C LYS A 393 -30.75 -4.10 18.42
N GLY A 394 -31.73 -3.57 17.64
CA GLY A 394 -32.14 -2.16 17.70
C GLY A 394 -31.40 -1.19 16.82
N MET A 395 -31.73 -1.11 15.54
CA MET A 395 -31.59 0.08 14.71
C MET A 395 -32.92 0.87 14.86
N GLU A 396 -32.91 1.86 15.73
CA GLU A 396 -33.86 2.98 15.71
C GLU A 396 -33.15 4.19 16.38
N ASN A 397 -33.36 5.37 15.78
CA ASN A 397 -32.94 6.71 16.22
C ASN A 397 -31.50 7.16 15.90
N LEU A 398 -31.37 7.78 14.73
CA LEU A 398 -30.52 8.96 14.47
C LEU A 398 -31.09 9.72 13.26
N GLU A 399 -32.28 10.26 13.42
CA GLU A 399 -32.71 11.52 12.78
C GLU A 399 -32.62 12.60 13.86
N HIS A 400 -32.19 13.79 13.45
CA HIS A 400 -31.92 15.03 14.15
C HIS A 400 -30.44 15.26 14.53
N ILE A 401 -29.76 15.93 13.60
CA ILE A 401 -29.10 17.22 13.80
C ILE A 401 -28.68 17.71 12.39
N THR A 402 -29.28 18.82 11.99
CA THR A 402 -29.09 19.65 10.80
C THR A 402 -27.65 19.95 10.47
#